data_7f5e8adc10f4181431d69f1a7619427c
#
_entry.id   7f5e8adc10f4181431d69f1a7619427c
#
_cell.length_a   1.000
_cell.length_b   1.000
_cell.length_c   1.000
_cell.angle_alpha   90.00
_cell.angle_beta   90.00
_cell.angle_gamma   90.00
#
_symmetry.space_group_name_H-M   'P 1'
#
loop_
_entity.id
_entity.type
_entity.pdbx_description
1 polymer ?
#
loop_
_entity_poly.entity_id
_entity_poly.type
_entity_poly.pdbx_seq_one_letter_code
_entity_poly.pdbx_strand_id
1 'polypeptide(L)'
;MAHALYLRGEYGRSLGMAENALIMKQGSYPISELFLHLSASMACMSLKDIDAAKAHFGAAWDIARPDGLIELIGEHHGLLQGLIEACLKTQYPDDFARIIEITYRFSYGWRRIHNPDSGEDVADDLTTTEFTMAMLACRGWTNAE
;
A
#
# COMPACT_ATOMS: atom_id res chain seq x y z
N MET A 1 -15.05 -4.26 2.55
CA MET A 1 -15.16 -5.66 2.08
C MET A 1 -14.02 -6.04 1.13
N ALA A 2 -13.65 -5.24 0.12
CA ALA A 2 -12.51 -5.53 -0.77
C ALA A 2 -11.21 -5.84 -0.02
N HIS A 3 -10.80 -4.99 0.92
CA HIS A 3 -9.60 -5.19 1.75
C HIS A 3 -9.66 -6.52 2.55
N ALA A 4 -10.83 -6.91 3.07
CA ALA A 4 -10.97 -8.18 3.78
C ALA A 4 -10.77 -9.40 2.86
N LEU A 5 -11.15 -9.31 1.59
CA LEU A 5 -10.87 -10.34 0.58
C LEU A 5 -9.38 -10.39 0.25
N TYR A 6 -8.73 -9.22 0.15
CA TYR A 6 -7.29 -9.14 -0.03
C TYR A 6 -6.54 -9.86 1.09
N LEU A 7 -6.87 -9.60 2.35
CA LEU A 7 -6.25 -10.25 3.52
C LEU A 7 -6.44 -11.78 3.55
N ARG A 8 -7.46 -12.29 2.88
CA ARG A 8 -7.70 -13.73 2.71
C ARG A 8 -6.96 -14.35 1.52
N GLY A 9 -6.20 -13.56 0.77
CA GLY A 9 -5.54 -14.00 -0.46
C GLY A 9 -6.46 -14.10 -1.67
N GLU A 10 -7.70 -13.64 -1.58
CA GLU A 10 -8.70 -13.67 -2.66
C GLU A 10 -8.53 -12.44 -3.57
N TYR A 11 -7.34 -12.26 -4.14
CA TYR A 11 -6.93 -11.02 -4.81
C TYR A 11 -7.83 -10.64 -5.99
N GLY A 12 -8.19 -11.58 -6.87
CA GLY A 12 -9.08 -11.30 -8.00
C GLY A 12 -10.48 -10.85 -7.56
N ARG A 13 -11.00 -11.44 -6.47
CA ARG A 13 -12.30 -11.02 -5.91
C ARG A 13 -12.20 -9.65 -5.24
N SER A 14 -11.08 -9.38 -4.57
CA SER A 14 -10.79 -8.07 -3.96
C SER A 14 -10.78 -6.98 -5.02
N LEU A 15 -10.04 -7.20 -6.11
CA LEU A 15 -9.94 -6.28 -7.24
C LEU A 15 -11.32 -6.01 -7.85
N GLY A 16 -12.03 -7.07 -8.27
CA GLY A 16 -13.35 -6.89 -8.88
C GLY A 16 -14.36 -6.19 -7.97
N MET A 17 -14.28 -6.41 -6.65
CA MET A 17 -15.13 -5.70 -5.69
C MET A 17 -14.77 -4.22 -5.58
N ALA A 18 -13.48 -3.87 -5.56
CA ALA A 18 -13.04 -2.49 -5.49
C ALA A 18 -13.42 -1.72 -6.75
N GLU A 19 -13.16 -2.30 -7.93
CA GLU A 19 -13.50 -1.70 -9.23
C GLU A 19 -15.02 -1.51 -9.40
N ASN A 20 -15.82 -2.53 -9.07
CA ASN A 20 -17.27 -2.41 -9.11
C ASN A 20 -17.77 -1.28 -8.19
N ALA A 21 -17.23 -1.16 -6.98
CA ALA A 21 -17.62 -0.08 -6.07
C ALA A 21 -17.26 1.31 -6.63
N LEU A 22 -16.09 1.44 -7.29
CA LEU A 22 -15.66 2.67 -7.96
C LEU A 22 -16.55 3.03 -9.14
N ILE A 23 -17.02 2.03 -9.91
CA ILE A 23 -17.93 2.25 -11.07
C ILE A 23 -19.34 2.61 -10.62
N MET A 24 -19.85 1.91 -9.59
CA MET A 24 -21.24 2.04 -9.15
C MET A 24 -21.49 3.21 -8.20
N LYS A 25 -20.46 3.92 -7.76
CA LYS A 25 -20.60 5.04 -6.82
C LYS A 25 -21.50 6.14 -7.41
N GLN A 26 -22.38 6.68 -6.57
CA GLN A 26 -23.17 7.86 -6.87
C GLN A 26 -22.61 9.03 -6.03
N GLY A 27 -21.93 9.97 -6.67
CA GLY A 27 -21.28 11.10 -6.02
C GLY A 27 -19.79 10.85 -5.76
N SER A 28 -19.14 11.82 -5.08
CA SER A 28 -17.71 11.79 -4.76
C SER A 28 -17.52 11.53 -3.27
N TYR A 29 -16.73 10.51 -2.95
CA TYR A 29 -16.40 10.10 -1.59
C TYR A 29 -14.87 9.90 -1.48
N PRO A 30 -14.07 10.97 -1.42
CA PRO A 30 -12.62 10.91 -1.60
C PRO A 30 -11.91 9.88 -0.73
N ILE A 31 -12.23 9.81 0.56
CA ILE A 31 -11.60 8.84 1.48
C ILE A 31 -11.95 7.39 1.11
N SER A 32 -13.21 7.14 0.75
CA SER A 32 -13.64 5.80 0.34
C SER A 32 -13.03 5.40 -1.01
N GLU A 33 -12.95 6.34 -1.95
CA GLU A 33 -12.34 6.14 -3.26
C GLU A 33 -10.84 5.89 -3.13
N LEU A 34 -10.14 6.69 -2.32
CA LEU A 34 -8.73 6.48 -1.97
C LEU A 34 -8.51 5.04 -1.45
N PHE A 35 -9.31 4.61 -0.48
CA PHE A 35 -9.19 3.28 0.10
C PHE A 35 -9.49 2.15 -0.90
N LEU A 36 -10.47 2.34 -1.80
CA LEU A 36 -10.78 1.38 -2.86
C LEU A 36 -9.63 1.28 -3.87
N HIS A 37 -9.07 2.41 -4.29
CA HIS A 37 -7.92 2.43 -5.19
C HIS A 37 -6.68 1.78 -4.55
N LEU A 38 -6.39 2.04 -3.28
CA LEU A 38 -5.30 1.35 -2.56
C LEU A 38 -5.55 -0.17 -2.51
N SER A 39 -6.78 -0.59 -2.21
CA SER A 39 -7.14 -2.02 -2.17
C SER A 39 -6.98 -2.68 -3.55
N ALA A 40 -7.39 -2.01 -4.62
CA ALA A 40 -7.21 -2.49 -5.98
C ALA A 40 -5.72 -2.56 -6.35
N SER A 41 -4.95 -1.53 -6.02
CA SER A 41 -3.51 -1.48 -6.26
C SER A 41 -2.77 -2.64 -5.58
N MET A 42 -3.05 -2.90 -4.30
CA MET A 42 -2.49 -4.03 -3.56
C MET A 42 -2.86 -5.38 -4.19
N ALA A 43 -4.11 -5.53 -4.63
CA ALA A 43 -4.58 -6.75 -5.29
C ALA A 43 -3.87 -6.97 -6.64
N CYS A 44 -3.73 -5.92 -7.45
CA CYS A 44 -3.00 -5.96 -8.72
C CYS A 44 -1.53 -6.33 -8.52
N MET A 45 -0.84 -5.77 -7.50
CA MET A 45 0.54 -6.17 -7.17
C MET A 45 0.62 -7.66 -6.83
N SER A 46 -0.32 -8.18 -6.06
CA SER A 46 -0.34 -9.60 -5.70
C SER A 46 -0.70 -10.51 -6.89
N LEU A 47 -1.37 -9.99 -7.91
CA LEU A 47 -1.64 -10.65 -9.19
C LEU A 47 -0.53 -10.45 -10.22
N LYS A 48 0.51 -9.68 -9.88
CA LYS A 48 1.63 -9.30 -10.75
C LYS A 48 1.23 -8.44 -11.96
N ASP A 49 0.10 -7.76 -11.89
CA ASP A 49 -0.33 -6.75 -12.85
C ASP A 49 0.18 -5.37 -12.42
N ILE A 50 1.44 -5.10 -12.75
CA ILE A 50 2.14 -3.88 -12.30
C ILE A 50 1.55 -2.62 -12.93
N ASP A 51 1.11 -2.69 -14.18
CA ASP A 51 0.56 -1.53 -14.88
C ASP A 51 -0.80 -1.12 -14.30
N ALA A 52 -1.68 -2.07 -14.06
CA ALA A 52 -2.94 -1.81 -13.37
C ALA A 52 -2.71 -1.33 -11.92
N ALA A 53 -1.72 -1.90 -11.21
CA ALA A 53 -1.35 -1.47 -9.88
C ALA A 53 -0.92 0.00 -9.84
N LYS A 54 -0.05 0.41 -10.77
CA LYS A 54 0.38 1.81 -10.92
C LYS A 54 -0.76 2.75 -11.28
N ALA A 55 -1.68 2.32 -12.15
CA ALA A 55 -2.83 3.12 -12.53
C ALA A 55 -3.75 3.40 -11.33
N HIS A 56 -4.06 2.35 -10.55
CA HIS A 56 -4.84 2.52 -9.32
C HIS A 56 -4.10 3.34 -8.27
N PHE A 57 -2.80 3.12 -8.08
CA PHE A 57 -2.01 3.91 -7.14
C PHE A 57 -1.95 5.37 -7.54
N GLY A 58 -1.79 5.68 -8.83
CA GLY A 58 -1.82 7.05 -9.36
C GLY A 58 -3.16 7.74 -9.04
N ALA A 59 -4.27 7.06 -9.29
CA ALA A 59 -5.61 7.58 -8.95
C ALA A 59 -5.78 7.82 -7.44
N ALA A 60 -5.26 6.91 -6.60
CA ALA A 60 -5.22 7.11 -5.15
C ALA A 60 -4.40 8.34 -4.77
N TRP A 61 -3.25 8.53 -5.40
CA TRP A 61 -2.35 9.66 -5.18
C TRP A 61 -2.97 10.99 -5.56
N ASP A 62 -3.65 11.04 -6.70
CA ASP A 62 -4.35 12.24 -7.18
C ASP A 62 -5.46 12.69 -6.23
N ILE A 63 -6.11 11.75 -5.54
CA ILE A 63 -7.10 12.03 -4.50
C ILE A 63 -6.41 12.48 -3.20
N ALA A 64 -5.36 11.79 -2.80
CA ALA A 64 -4.73 12.00 -1.49
C ALA A 64 -3.91 13.28 -1.40
N ARG A 65 -3.15 13.60 -2.44
CA ARG A 65 -2.13 14.64 -2.41
C ARG A 65 -2.68 16.05 -2.16
N PRO A 66 -3.75 16.52 -2.81
CA PRO A 66 -4.25 17.89 -2.64
C PRO A 66 -4.59 18.24 -1.18
N ASP A 67 -5.14 17.26 -0.45
CA ASP A 67 -5.61 17.44 0.93
C ASP A 67 -4.65 16.83 1.97
N GLY A 68 -3.50 16.31 1.53
CA GLY A 68 -2.51 15.69 2.40
C GLY A 68 -2.99 14.39 3.07
N LEU A 69 -3.90 13.65 2.43
CA LEU A 69 -4.47 12.39 2.95
C LEU A 69 -3.48 11.20 2.78
N ILE A 70 -2.24 11.40 3.18
CA ILE A 70 -1.14 10.44 2.95
C ILE A 70 -1.02 9.37 4.04
N GLU A 71 -1.77 9.49 5.13
CA GLU A 71 -1.72 8.55 6.25
C GLU A 71 -2.04 7.11 5.80
N LEU A 72 -3.15 6.93 5.06
CA LEU A 72 -3.55 5.62 4.53
C LEU A 72 -2.49 5.00 3.61
N ILE A 73 -1.75 5.81 2.87
CA ILE A 73 -0.68 5.33 1.99
C ILE A 73 0.48 4.79 2.84
N GLY A 74 0.91 5.53 3.86
CA GLY A 74 1.98 5.13 4.76
C GLY A 74 1.66 3.87 5.57
N GLU A 75 0.43 3.75 6.07
CA GLU A 75 -0.04 2.56 6.79
C GLU A 75 -0.07 1.29 5.92
N HIS A 76 -0.27 1.44 4.61
CA HIS A 76 -0.32 0.33 3.66
C HIS A 76 0.99 0.09 2.89
N HIS A 77 2.08 0.77 3.26
CA HIS A 77 3.37 0.71 2.55
C HIS A 77 3.81 -0.73 2.25
N GLY A 78 3.87 -1.60 3.25
CA GLY A 78 4.29 -3.00 3.08
C GLY A 78 3.35 -3.81 2.17
N LEU A 79 2.07 -3.46 2.10
CA LEU A 79 1.09 -4.14 1.25
C LEU A 79 1.14 -3.65 -0.20
N LEU A 80 1.65 -2.44 -0.42
CA LEU A 80 1.83 -1.83 -1.75
C LEU A 80 3.10 -2.31 -2.47
N GLN A 81 3.96 -3.09 -1.81
CA GLN A 81 5.03 -3.88 -2.43
C GLN A 81 5.97 -3.06 -3.34
N GLY A 82 6.43 -1.89 -2.89
CA GLY A 82 7.38 -1.05 -3.63
C GLY A 82 6.76 -0.05 -4.60
N LEU A 83 5.44 0.02 -4.72
CA LEU A 83 4.77 1.03 -5.56
C LEU A 83 5.06 2.46 -5.11
N ILE A 84 5.14 2.69 -3.80
CA ILE A 84 5.42 4.02 -3.23
C ILE A 84 6.79 4.50 -3.70
N GLU A 85 7.80 3.64 -3.61
CA GLU A 85 9.15 3.93 -4.10
C GLU A 85 9.16 4.20 -5.61
N ALA A 86 8.53 3.32 -6.37
CA ALA A 86 8.53 3.41 -7.82
C ALA A 86 7.79 4.65 -8.36
N CYS A 87 6.69 5.05 -7.71
CA CYS A 87 5.85 6.12 -8.19
C CYS A 87 6.18 7.49 -7.58
N LEU A 88 6.61 7.55 -6.31
CA LEU A 88 6.70 8.82 -5.59
C LEU A 88 8.13 9.28 -5.31
N LYS A 89 9.08 8.37 -5.08
CA LYS A 89 10.41 8.71 -4.58
C LYS A 89 11.13 9.78 -5.41
N THR A 90 11.01 9.72 -6.73
CA THR A 90 11.69 10.66 -7.64
C THR A 90 10.86 11.90 -7.93
N GLN A 91 9.53 11.74 -8.09
CA GLN A 91 8.65 12.83 -8.50
C GLN A 91 8.19 13.71 -7.32
N TYR A 92 8.07 13.12 -6.14
CA TYR A 92 7.52 13.76 -4.93
C TYR A 92 8.38 13.44 -3.70
N PRO A 93 9.68 13.83 -3.68
CA PRO A 93 10.61 13.40 -2.62
C PRO A 93 10.21 13.83 -1.22
N ASP A 94 9.62 15.02 -1.06
CA ASP A 94 9.19 15.53 0.24
C ASP A 94 7.97 14.75 0.77
N ASP A 95 6.99 14.49 -0.09
CA ASP A 95 5.82 13.68 0.26
C ASP A 95 6.23 12.24 0.54
N PHE A 96 7.16 11.70 -0.25
CA PHE A 96 7.73 10.37 -0.01
C PHE A 96 8.37 10.28 1.38
N ALA A 97 9.21 11.25 1.76
CA ALA A 97 9.83 11.27 3.08
C ALA A 97 8.80 11.27 4.22
N ARG A 98 7.72 12.06 4.08
CA ARG A 98 6.61 12.09 5.05
C ARG A 98 5.87 10.75 5.12
N ILE A 99 5.62 10.10 3.98
CA ILE A 99 4.97 8.78 3.92
C ILE A 99 5.84 7.74 4.63
N ILE A 100 7.14 7.77 4.43
CA ILE A 100 8.09 6.86 5.10
C ILE A 100 8.08 7.08 6.63
N GLU A 101 8.02 8.31 7.09
CA GLU A 101 7.87 8.61 8.53
C GLU A 101 6.57 8.00 9.10
N ILE A 102 5.45 8.12 8.38
CA ILE A 102 4.17 7.49 8.76
C ILE A 102 4.33 5.98 8.84
N THR A 103 4.98 5.36 7.84
CA THR A 103 5.23 3.92 7.80
C THR A 103 5.97 3.43 9.05
N TYR A 104 7.05 4.11 9.44
CA TYR A 104 7.81 3.76 10.65
C TYR A 104 6.97 3.92 11.92
N ARG A 105 6.27 5.04 12.06
CA ARG A 105 5.39 5.30 13.21
C ARG A 105 4.30 4.24 13.34
N PHE A 106 3.64 3.88 12.23
CA PHE A 106 2.62 2.84 12.19
C PHE A 106 3.18 1.46 12.56
N SER A 107 4.30 1.06 11.95
CA SER A 107 4.96 -0.22 12.21
C SER A 107 5.40 -0.35 13.67
N TYR A 108 5.96 0.71 14.25
CA TYR A 108 6.33 0.74 15.66
C TYR A 108 5.12 0.55 16.58
N GLY A 109 4.03 1.28 16.34
CA GLY A 109 2.79 1.17 17.10
C GLY A 109 2.17 -0.23 16.99
N TRP A 110 2.14 -0.78 15.78
CA TRP A 110 1.59 -2.10 15.51
C TRP A 110 2.34 -3.20 16.27
N ARG A 111 3.67 -3.17 16.27
CA ARG A 111 4.52 -4.15 16.98
C ARG A 111 4.31 -4.12 18.48
N ARG A 112 4.21 -2.95 19.08
CA ARG A 112 3.93 -2.82 20.52
C ARG A 112 2.62 -3.46 20.95
N ILE A 113 1.64 -3.52 20.07
CA ILE A 113 0.33 -4.12 20.35
C ILE A 113 0.34 -5.64 20.11
N HIS A 114 0.99 -6.08 19.00
CA HIS A 114 0.88 -7.46 18.53
C HIS A 114 2.03 -8.37 18.95
N ASN A 115 3.20 -7.81 19.27
CA ASN A 115 4.37 -8.55 19.70
C ASN A 115 4.96 -8.00 21.01
N PRO A 116 4.17 -7.95 22.12
CA PRO A 116 4.66 -7.36 23.35
C PRO A 116 5.82 -8.14 23.99
N ASP A 117 5.93 -9.44 23.69
CA ASP A 117 6.90 -10.34 24.35
C ASP A 117 8.23 -10.49 23.58
N SER A 118 8.26 -10.25 22.28
CA SER A 118 9.48 -10.47 21.49
C SER A 118 10.47 -9.33 21.59
N GLY A 119 10.01 -8.08 21.73
CA GLY A 119 10.88 -6.90 21.85
C GLY A 119 11.89 -6.71 20.70
N GLU A 120 11.88 -7.61 19.72
CA GLU A 120 12.83 -7.62 18.61
C GLU A 120 12.34 -6.72 17.48
N ASP A 121 13.13 -5.70 17.20
CA ASP A 121 12.87 -4.70 16.16
C ASP A 121 13.56 -5.04 14.82
N VAL A 122 13.54 -6.32 14.43
CA VAL A 122 14.23 -6.79 13.20
C VAL A 122 13.84 -5.98 11.96
N ALA A 123 12.60 -5.47 11.90
CA ALA A 123 12.16 -4.64 10.79
C ALA A 123 12.69 -3.19 10.84
N ASP A 124 13.10 -2.69 12.01
CA ASP A 124 13.63 -1.32 12.17
C ASP A 124 15.10 -1.23 11.76
N ASP A 125 15.82 -2.35 11.71
CA ASP A 125 17.19 -2.42 11.23
C ASP A 125 17.28 -2.41 9.68
N LEU A 126 16.14 -2.55 8.99
CA LEU A 126 16.07 -2.53 7.54
C LEU A 126 15.76 -1.13 7.02
N THR A 127 16.50 -0.69 6.02
CA THR A 127 16.12 0.47 5.22
C THR A 127 14.80 0.19 4.50
N THR A 128 14.07 1.22 4.08
CA THR A 128 12.81 1.05 3.32
C THR A 128 12.99 0.21 2.07
N THR A 129 14.12 0.31 1.41
CA THR A 129 14.45 -0.49 0.22
C THR A 129 14.63 -1.97 0.59
N GLU A 130 15.38 -2.27 1.64
CA GLU A 130 15.59 -3.64 2.11
C GLU A 130 14.28 -4.25 2.60
N PHE A 131 13.46 -3.49 3.33
CA PHE A 131 12.14 -3.93 3.75
C PHE A 131 11.24 -4.25 2.55
N THR A 132 11.22 -3.37 1.53
CA THR A 132 10.46 -3.60 0.30
C THR A 132 10.94 -4.87 -0.42
N MET A 133 12.25 -5.06 -0.56
CA MET A 133 12.82 -6.27 -1.18
C MET A 133 12.45 -7.54 -0.41
N ALA A 134 12.53 -7.50 0.92
CA ALA A 134 12.13 -8.62 1.77
C ALA A 134 10.64 -8.95 1.59
N MET A 135 9.78 -7.95 1.55
CA MET A 135 8.33 -8.12 1.32
C MET A 135 8.02 -8.71 -0.05
N LEU A 136 8.72 -8.27 -1.10
CA LEU A 136 8.58 -8.81 -2.45
C LEU A 136 9.02 -10.28 -2.49
N ALA A 137 10.18 -10.60 -1.91
CA ALA A 137 10.68 -11.97 -1.83
C ALA A 137 9.71 -12.90 -1.08
N CYS A 138 9.15 -12.46 0.05
CA CYS A 138 8.13 -13.21 0.79
C CYS A 138 6.86 -13.49 -0.02
N ARG A 139 6.59 -12.68 -1.05
CA ARG A 139 5.45 -12.84 -1.95
C ARG A 139 5.78 -13.56 -3.25
N GLY A 140 6.98 -14.15 -3.33
CA GLY A 140 7.40 -14.94 -4.47
C GLY A 140 7.81 -14.14 -5.70
N TRP A 141 8.21 -12.88 -5.52
CA TRP A 141 8.83 -12.09 -6.58
C TRP A 141 10.30 -12.49 -6.75
N THR A 142 10.78 -12.47 -7.97
CA THR A 142 12.19 -12.76 -8.29
C THR A 142 12.95 -11.47 -8.56
N ASN A 143 14.29 -11.54 -8.53
CA ASN A 143 15.14 -10.38 -8.84
C ASN A 143 15.02 -9.87 -10.29
N ALA A 144 14.35 -10.63 -11.15
CA ALA A 144 14.14 -10.27 -12.55
C ALA A 144 12.78 -9.56 -12.78
N GLU A 145 11.92 -9.54 -11.79
CA GLU A 145 10.60 -8.87 -11.79
C GLU A 145 10.67 -7.53 -11.08
#